data_2aaef2fc3bb2d96e6f5b1c53949784c5
#
_entry.id   2aaef2fc3bb2d96e6f5b1c53949784c5
#
_cell.length_a   1.000
_cell.length_b   1.000
_cell.length_c   1.000
_cell.angle_alpha   90.00
_cell.angle_beta   90.00
_cell.angle_gamma   90.00
#
_symmetry.space_group_name_H-M   'P 1'
#
loop_
_entity.id
_entity.type
_entity.pdbx_description
1 polymer ?
#
loop_
_entity_poly.entity_id
_entity_poly.type
_entity_poly.pdbx_seq_one_letter_code
_entity_poly.pdbx_strand_id
1 'polypeptide(L)'
;MKRLVCFHLFNDFSGSPKVLRMVLGGLAEKGMQIDLITSKGEGALSDLPKWKNVKTSTYAYRFSDNPAVTMARYFGVQIYTFGLALRYAFKKDTTFYVNTILPVGAALAGRLTGKRVVYHYHENAFAKGAFYKLLARAMQALASEIICVSAYQRSFLKREKNVNVVPNAAPAAFVARLCPNPEEAFERKRVLMLGSLKRYKGTLEFIELAQRLTNYQFELVLNETPENIAAFWKENRICQPTNLTVHPRQNDVVPFYNRASVVLNLTDKNQAIETFGLTALEAMSAGVPVIVPTVGGIAEIVEDGVNGYKTDVQELDKIEKQIGVLLENRELYTQLAQGAYEFAQHFNETKMTERIGKILMA
;
A
#
# COMPACT_ATOMS: atom_id res chain seq x y z
N MET A 1 -16.10 27.76 5.27
CA MET A 1 -16.16 26.30 5.00
C MET A 1 -14.75 25.81 4.83
N LYS A 2 -14.28 24.87 5.67
CA LYS A 2 -12.90 24.36 5.61
C LYS A 2 -12.65 23.71 4.24
N ARG A 3 -11.52 24.00 3.63
CA ARG A 3 -11.08 23.48 2.33
C ARG A 3 -9.85 22.59 2.50
N LEU A 4 -9.85 21.43 1.87
CA LEU A 4 -8.71 20.54 1.81
C LEU A 4 -8.07 20.66 0.42
N VAL A 5 -6.77 20.98 0.38
CA VAL A 5 -5.99 20.95 -0.86
C VAL A 5 -5.03 19.76 -0.76
N CYS A 6 -5.28 18.75 -1.55
CA CYS A 6 -4.53 17.50 -1.52
C CYS A 6 -3.50 17.46 -2.65
N PHE A 7 -2.27 17.11 -2.31
CA PHE A 7 -1.17 16.95 -3.26
C PHE A 7 -0.67 15.51 -3.25
N HIS A 8 -0.68 14.89 -4.44
CA HIS A 8 -0.13 13.55 -4.66
C HIS A 8 0.66 13.52 -5.95
N LEU A 9 1.89 12.99 -5.93
CA LEU A 9 2.80 13.11 -7.08
C LEU A 9 2.33 12.31 -8.30
N PHE A 10 1.99 11.04 -8.12
CA PHE A 10 1.76 10.11 -9.23
C PHE A 10 0.54 9.22 -9.00
N ASN A 11 -0.50 9.41 -9.83
CA ASN A 11 -1.72 8.61 -9.77
C ASN A 11 -1.51 7.27 -10.50
N ASP A 12 -1.48 6.19 -9.75
CA ASP A 12 -1.42 4.81 -10.21
C ASP A 12 -2.32 3.90 -9.34
N PHE A 13 -2.22 2.58 -9.51
CA PHE A 13 -2.98 1.61 -8.72
C PHE A 13 -2.19 1.02 -7.54
N SER A 14 -1.12 1.68 -7.09
CA SER A 14 -0.36 1.27 -5.91
C SER A 14 -1.07 1.56 -4.58
N GLY A 15 -0.47 1.17 -3.45
CA GLY A 15 -1.11 1.26 -2.14
C GLY A 15 -1.45 2.69 -1.70
N SER A 16 -0.51 3.64 -1.84
CA SER A 16 -0.72 5.01 -1.33
C SER A 16 -1.83 5.79 -2.06
N PRO A 17 -2.03 5.71 -3.40
CA PRO A 17 -3.19 6.29 -4.04
C PRO A 17 -4.52 5.61 -3.66
N LYS A 18 -4.51 4.27 -3.44
CA LYS A 18 -5.71 3.54 -2.98
C LYS A 18 -6.16 4.03 -1.61
N VAL A 19 -5.23 4.18 -0.66
CA VAL A 19 -5.52 4.72 0.68
C VAL A 19 -5.99 6.18 0.57
N LEU A 20 -5.32 7.00 -0.24
CA LEU A 20 -5.73 8.37 -0.45
C LEU A 20 -7.16 8.47 -1.01
N ARG A 21 -7.51 7.60 -1.97
CA ARG A 21 -8.86 7.55 -2.54
C ARG A 21 -9.91 7.28 -1.47
N MET A 22 -9.68 6.32 -0.56
CA MET A 22 -10.58 6.03 0.56
C MET A 22 -10.77 7.26 1.44
N VAL A 23 -9.68 7.90 1.84
CA VAL A 23 -9.72 9.10 2.69
C VAL A 23 -10.47 10.25 2.03
N LEU A 24 -10.12 10.58 0.77
CA LEU A 24 -10.76 11.69 0.07
C LEU A 24 -12.23 11.39 -0.26
N GLY A 25 -12.56 10.15 -0.61
CA GLY A 25 -13.95 9.71 -0.83
C GLY A 25 -14.81 9.89 0.41
N GLY A 26 -14.38 9.33 1.54
CA GLY A 26 -15.13 9.46 2.79
C GLY A 26 -15.23 10.90 3.32
N LEU A 27 -14.23 11.75 3.05
CA LEU A 27 -14.32 13.20 3.36
C LEU A 27 -15.25 13.94 2.40
N ALA A 28 -15.27 13.55 1.12
CA ALA A 28 -16.18 14.13 0.13
C ALA A 28 -17.64 13.78 0.44
N GLU A 29 -17.94 12.57 0.86
CA GLU A 29 -19.28 12.14 1.31
C GLU A 29 -19.76 12.95 2.52
N LYS A 30 -18.85 13.38 3.39
CA LYS A 30 -19.15 14.29 4.51
C LYS A 30 -19.24 15.79 4.10
N GLY A 31 -19.22 16.09 2.80
CA GLY A 31 -19.41 17.44 2.26
C GLY A 31 -18.17 18.33 2.25
N MET A 32 -16.97 17.78 2.53
CA MET A 32 -15.73 18.57 2.52
C MET A 32 -15.39 19.05 1.11
N GLN A 33 -15.02 20.32 0.97
CA GLN A 33 -14.52 20.86 -0.29
C GLN A 33 -13.05 20.44 -0.50
N ILE A 34 -12.78 19.70 -1.58
CA ILE A 34 -11.48 19.09 -1.86
C ILE A 34 -10.96 19.57 -3.21
N ASP A 35 -9.76 20.11 -3.23
CA ASP A 35 -9.00 20.38 -4.43
C ASP A 35 -7.85 19.36 -4.51
N LEU A 36 -7.94 18.36 -5.40
CA LEU A 36 -6.91 17.35 -5.63
C LEU A 36 -5.95 17.79 -6.73
N ILE A 37 -4.66 17.72 -6.47
CA ILE A 37 -3.59 18.06 -7.42
C ILE A 37 -2.69 16.81 -7.55
N THR A 38 -2.69 16.21 -8.74
CA THR A 38 -1.96 14.95 -9.00
C THR A 38 -1.53 14.83 -10.47
N SER A 39 -0.77 13.78 -10.82
CA SER A 39 -0.41 13.54 -12.22
C SER A 39 -1.62 13.14 -13.06
N LYS A 40 -1.56 13.50 -14.35
CA LYS A 40 -2.47 12.99 -15.37
C LYS A 40 -2.19 11.51 -15.64
N GLY A 41 -3.21 10.68 -15.69
CA GLY A 41 -3.12 9.25 -15.97
C GLY A 41 -4.22 8.48 -15.26
N GLU A 42 -4.36 7.21 -15.61
CA GLU A 42 -5.26 6.29 -14.93
C GLU A 42 -4.65 5.79 -13.63
N GLY A 43 -5.46 5.73 -12.60
CA GLY A 43 -5.06 5.25 -11.28
C GLY A 43 -6.22 5.27 -10.29
N ALA A 44 -5.93 4.96 -9.06
CA ALA A 44 -6.92 4.85 -8.01
C ALA A 44 -7.72 6.13 -7.74
N LEU A 45 -7.19 7.31 -8.12
CA LEU A 45 -7.81 8.61 -7.90
C LEU A 45 -8.72 9.07 -9.05
N SER A 46 -8.81 8.29 -10.14
CA SER A 46 -9.48 8.73 -11.37
C SER A 46 -11.01 8.86 -11.23
N ASP A 47 -11.62 8.21 -10.27
CA ASP A 47 -13.05 8.26 -10.00
C ASP A 47 -13.48 9.36 -8.99
N LEU A 48 -12.52 10.02 -8.35
CA LEU A 48 -12.82 11.07 -7.36
C LEU A 48 -13.63 12.26 -7.91
N PRO A 49 -13.48 12.67 -9.18
CA PRO A 49 -14.30 13.75 -9.73
C PRO A 49 -15.80 13.48 -9.78
N LYS A 50 -16.27 12.25 -9.51
CA LYS A 50 -17.71 11.94 -9.40
C LYS A 50 -18.40 12.71 -8.28
N TRP A 51 -17.66 13.10 -7.21
CA TRP A 51 -18.18 13.95 -6.15
C TRP A 51 -18.12 15.42 -6.56
N LYS A 52 -19.25 16.12 -6.54
CA LYS A 52 -19.38 17.54 -6.96
C LYS A 52 -18.50 18.50 -6.15
N ASN A 53 -18.14 18.14 -4.92
CA ASN A 53 -17.27 18.89 -4.02
C ASN A 53 -15.78 18.54 -4.16
N VAL A 54 -15.41 17.68 -5.12
CA VAL A 54 -14.02 17.37 -5.45
C VAL A 54 -13.66 17.99 -6.80
N LYS A 55 -12.64 18.86 -6.78
CA LYS A 55 -12.05 19.45 -8.00
C LYS A 55 -10.67 18.86 -8.20
N THR A 56 -10.39 18.34 -9.39
CA THR A 56 -9.09 17.76 -9.71
C THR A 56 -8.35 18.64 -10.72
N SER A 57 -7.10 18.94 -10.40
CA SER A 57 -6.13 19.59 -11.30
C SER A 57 -4.99 18.63 -11.56
N THR A 58 -4.64 18.42 -12.84
CA THR A 58 -3.63 17.45 -13.22
C THR A 58 -2.45 18.09 -13.92
N TYR A 59 -1.27 17.50 -13.79
CA TYR A 59 -0.04 17.84 -14.49
C TYR A 59 0.56 16.61 -15.18
N ALA A 60 1.40 16.84 -16.18
CA ALA A 60 2.12 15.76 -16.85
C ALA A 60 3.32 15.33 -15.99
N TYR A 61 3.37 14.06 -15.60
CA TYR A 61 4.51 13.43 -14.95
C TYR A 61 4.64 11.98 -15.43
N ARG A 62 5.84 11.59 -15.84
CA ARG A 62 6.16 10.21 -16.25
C ARG A 62 7.56 9.87 -15.79
N PHE A 63 7.76 8.65 -15.37
CA PHE A 63 9.09 8.09 -15.16
C PHE A 63 9.82 7.94 -16.50
N SER A 64 11.14 7.91 -16.42
CA SER A 64 12.02 7.65 -17.56
C SER A 64 13.05 6.61 -17.12
N ASP A 65 13.53 5.81 -18.06
CA ASP A 65 14.64 4.88 -17.83
C ASP A 65 15.93 5.62 -17.46
N ASN A 66 16.04 6.88 -17.88
CA ASN A 66 17.14 7.75 -17.46
C ASN A 66 16.80 8.43 -16.11
N PRO A 67 17.55 8.12 -15.03
CA PRO A 67 17.33 8.72 -13.71
C PRO A 67 17.43 10.25 -13.68
N ALA A 68 18.34 10.84 -14.48
CA ALA A 68 18.51 12.29 -14.53
C ALA A 68 17.28 12.99 -15.13
N VAL A 69 16.67 12.39 -16.17
CA VAL A 69 15.43 12.90 -16.77
C VAL A 69 14.28 12.80 -15.78
N THR A 70 14.18 11.68 -15.06
CA THR A 70 13.15 11.50 -14.00
C THR A 70 13.33 12.54 -12.92
N MET A 71 14.56 12.82 -12.49
CA MET A 71 14.87 13.84 -11.48
C MET A 71 14.55 15.26 -11.96
N ALA A 72 14.89 15.59 -13.20
CA ALA A 72 14.54 16.89 -13.79
C ALA A 72 13.02 17.10 -13.86
N ARG A 73 12.28 16.08 -14.30
CA ARG A 73 10.80 16.10 -14.30
C ARG A 73 10.23 16.25 -12.88
N TYR A 74 10.81 15.55 -11.92
CA TYR A 74 10.42 15.66 -10.52
C TYR A 74 10.56 17.11 -10.01
N PHE A 75 11.72 17.73 -10.21
CA PHE A 75 11.94 19.13 -9.79
C PHE A 75 11.01 20.10 -10.54
N GLY A 76 10.77 19.92 -11.84
CA GLY A 76 9.81 20.71 -12.60
C GLY A 76 8.40 20.66 -11.99
N VAL A 77 7.95 19.45 -11.57
CA VAL A 77 6.66 19.27 -10.88
C VAL A 77 6.67 19.93 -9.51
N GLN A 78 7.80 19.91 -8.76
CA GLN A 78 7.86 20.61 -7.47
C GLN A 78 7.70 22.11 -7.63
N ILE A 79 8.35 22.73 -8.63
CA ILE A 79 8.20 24.16 -8.93
C ILE A 79 6.76 24.46 -9.34
N TYR A 80 6.18 23.65 -10.21
CA TYR A 80 4.79 23.81 -10.66
C TYR A 80 3.78 23.71 -9.52
N THR A 81 3.89 22.68 -8.67
CA THR A 81 2.99 22.48 -7.53
C THR A 81 3.20 23.50 -6.43
N PHE A 82 4.42 24.03 -6.26
CA PHE A 82 4.69 25.19 -5.43
C PHE A 82 3.91 26.41 -5.91
N GLY A 83 4.01 26.75 -7.21
CA GLY A 83 3.27 27.88 -7.81
C GLY A 83 1.74 27.71 -7.70
N LEU A 84 1.22 26.49 -7.92
CA LEU A 84 -0.20 26.19 -7.73
C LEU A 84 -0.63 26.37 -6.27
N ALA A 85 0.19 25.93 -5.34
CA ALA A 85 -0.09 26.04 -3.92
C ALA A 85 -0.16 27.50 -3.44
N LEU A 86 0.63 28.40 -4.01
CA LEU A 86 0.58 29.83 -3.71
C LEU A 86 -0.78 30.49 -4.02
N ARG A 87 -1.58 29.93 -4.95
CA ARG A 87 -2.95 30.41 -5.21
C ARG A 87 -3.88 30.33 -4.01
N TYR A 88 -3.51 29.53 -3.02
CA TYR A 88 -4.24 29.38 -1.77
C TYR A 88 -3.72 30.27 -0.64
N ALA A 89 -2.67 31.08 -0.86
CA ALA A 89 -2.03 31.89 0.18
C ALA A 89 -3.04 32.74 0.97
N PHE A 90 -3.95 33.41 0.28
CA PHE A 90 -4.96 34.29 0.88
C PHE A 90 -6.30 33.60 1.20
N LYS A 91 -6.44 32.28 0.91
CA LYS A 91 -7.67 31.53 1.23
C LYS A 91 -7.63 31.09 2.69
N LYS A 92 -8.50 31.66 3.51
CA LYS A 92 -8.67 31.25 4.92
C LYS A 92 -9.20 29.80 5.01
N ASP A 93 -9.05 29.17 6.16
CA ASP A 93 -9.57 27.84 6.46
C ASP A 93 -9.14 26.74 5.45
N THR A 94 -7.89 26.83 4.98
CA THR A 94 -7.33 25.89 4.02
C THR A 94 -6.24 25.05 4.68
N THR A 95 -6.40 23.71 4.63
CA THR A 95 -5.40 22.74 5.07
C THR A 95 -4.77 22.07 3.83
N PHE A 96 -3.46 21.95 3.82
CA PHE A 96 -2.73 21.20 2.81
C PHE A 96 -2.52 19.76 3.27
N TYR A 97 -3.02 18.82 2.51
CA TYR A 97 -2.85 17.39 2.73
C TYR A 97 -1.86 16.84 1.71
N VAL A 98 -0.68 16.47 2.17
CA VAL A 98 0.42 16.00 1.34
C VAL A 98 0.52 14.49 1.48
N ASN A 99 0.08 13.77 0.47
CA ASN A 99 0.13 12.31 0.43
C ASN A 99 1.49 11.86 -0.11
N THR A 100 2.22 11.07 0.65
CA THR A 100 3.63 10.71 0.46
C THR A 100 4.60 11.86 0.79
N ILE A 101 5.91 11.57 0.84
CA ILE A 101 6.92 12.62 1.07
C ILE A 101 7.31 13.38 -0.20
N LEU A 102 6.81 12.93 -1.35
CA LEU A 102 7.28 13.40 -2.66
C LEU A 102 6.81 14.81 -3.03
N PRO A 103 5.58 15.30 -2.69
CA PRO A 103 5.15 16.64 -3.07
C PRO A 103 5.71 17.74 -2.15
N VAL A 104 7.04 17.84 -2.04
CA VAL A 104 7.72 18.78 -1.13
C VAL A 104 7.52 20.25 -1.53
N GLY A 105 7.38 20.55 -2.83
CA GLY A 105 7.15 21.91 -3.32
C GLY A 105 5.85 22.50 -2.79
N ALA A 106 4.77 21.76 -2.81
CA ALA A 106 3.49 22.17 -2.26
C ALA A 106 3.55 22.38 -0.73
N ALA A 107 4.25 21.49 -0.03
CA ALA A 107 4.43 21.62 1.43
C ALA A 107 5.22 22.88 1.80
N LEU A 108 6.28 23.17 1.05
CA LEU A 108 7.08 24.39 1.24
C LEU A 108 6.22 25.65 1.03
N ALA A 109 5.45 25.71 -0.05
CA ALA A 109 4.52 26.82 -0.29
C ALA A 109 3.49 26.96 0.85
N GLY A 110 2.95 25.86 1.33
CA GLY A 110 2.03 25.83 2.46
C GLY A 110 2.66 26.43 3.71
N ARG A 111 3.89 26.00 4.04
CA ARG A 111 4.61 26.52 5.21
C ARG A 111 4.91 28.02 5.11
N LEU A 112 5.36 28.49 3.94
CA LEU A 112 5.67 29.90 3.69
C LEU A 112 4.43 30.80 3.73
N THR A 113 3.26 30.27 3.37
CA THR A 113 1.98 31.00 3.39
C THR A 113 1.18 30.80 4.68
N GLY A 114 1.77 30.21 5.71
CA GLY A 114 1.14 29.99 7.01
C GLY A 114 -0.01 28.98 7.00
N LYS A 115 -0.07 28.10 5.97
CA LYS A 115 -1.07 27.03 5.91
C LYS A 115 -0.67 25.88 6.83
N ARG A 116 -1.68 25.21 7.37
CA ARG A 116 -1.49 23.95 8.06
C ARG A 116 -1.15 22.87 7.03
N VAL A 117 -0.01 22.19 7.20
CA VAL A 117 0.50 21.16 6.31
C VAL A 117 0.45 19.81 7.03
N VAL A 118 -0.38 18.90 6.57
CA VAL A 118 -0.51 17.55 7.11
C VAL A 118 0.06 16.56 6.11
N TYR A 119 1.09 15.83 6.51
CA TYR A 119 1.66 14.76 5.69
C TYR A 119 1.03 13.42 6.04
N HIS A 120 0.69 12.65 5.02
CA HIS A 120 0.40 11.22 5.14
C HIS A 120 1.58 10.42 4.58
N TYR A 121 2.36 9.88 5.48
CA TYR A 121 3.65 9.24 5.19
C TYR A 121 3.45 7.77 4.90
N HIS A 122 3.79 7.33 3.68
CA HIS A 122 3.59 5.96 3.21
C HIS A 122 4.89 5.20 2.94
N GLU A 123 5.97 5.92 2.66
CA GLU A 123 7.25 5.32 2.27
C GLU A 123 8.11 4.96 3.46
N ASN A 124 9.02 4.00 3.29
CA ASN A 124 10.17 3.85 4.16
C ASN A 124 11.36 4.65 3.59
N ALA A 125 11.34 5.96 3.82
CA ALA A 125 12.34 6.87 3.26
C ALA A 125 13.76 6.60 3.77
N PHE A 126 13.90 6.04 4.96
CA PHE A 126 15.20 5.81 5.59
C PHE A 126 15.92 4.60 4.98
N ALA A 127 15.20 3.68 4.34
CA ALA A 127 15.75 2.56 3.59
C ALA A 127 16.04 2.88 2.11
N LYS A 128 15.50 3.98 1.56
CA LYS A 128 15.53 4.29 0.11
C LYS A 128 16.69 5.20 -0.36
N GLY A 129 17.71 5.41 0.45
CA GLY A 129 18.87 6.21 0.07
C GLY A 129 18.81 7.70 0.44
N ALA A 130 19.88 8.45 0.09
CA ALA A 130 20.10 9.82 0.59
C ALA A 130 19.02 10.82 0.20
N PHE A 131 18.51 10.74 -1.03
CA PHE A 131 17.46 11.63 -1.52
C PHE A 131 16.16 11.49 -0.72
N TYR A 132 15.71 10.27 -0.49
CA TYR A 132 14.51 10.02 0.33
C TYR A 132 14.71 10.41 1.80
N LYS A 133 15.93 10.21 2.34
CA LYS A 133 16.28 10.71 3.69
C LYS A 133 16.18 12.24 3.78
N LEU A 134 16.61 12.96 2.74
CA LEU A 134 16.48 14.41 2.66
C LEU A 134 15.00 14.82 2.63
N LEU A 135 14.17 14.17 1.81
CA LEU A 135 12.73 14.43 1.75
C LEU A 135 12.04 14.14 3.08
N ALA A 136 12.43 13.08 3.79
CA ALA A 136 11.89 12.78 5.12
C ALA A 136 12.28 13.83 6.18
N ARG A 137 13.47 14.41 6.08
CA ARG A 137 13.88 15.55 6.93
C ARG A 137 13.05 16.80 6.59
N ALA A 138 12.86 17.09 5.29
CA ALA A 138 12.03 18.19 4.83
C ALA A 138 10.58 18.02 5.30
N MET A 139 9.99 16.83 5.19
CA MET A 139 8.68 16.52 5.73
C MET A 139 8.59 16.86 7.22
N GLN A 140 9.54 16.40 8.04
CA GLN A 140 9.53 16.65 9.48
C GLN A 140 9.65 18.15 9.82
N ALA A 141 10.35 18.94 9.00
CA ALA A 141 10.50 20.39 9.20
C ALA A 141 9.27 21.18 8.73
N LEU A 142 8.65 20.77 7.64
CA LEU A 142 7.55 21.51 7.00
C LEU A 142 6.16 21.12 7.55
N ALA A 143 6.01 19.90 8.07
CA ALA A 143 4.73 19.41 8.54
C ALA A 143 4.23 20.15 9.79
N SER A 144 2.94 20.47 9.84
CA SER A 144 2.22 20.75 11.08
C SER A 144 1.91 19.47 11.82
N GLU A 145 1.45 18.46 11.08
CA GLU A 145 1.13 17.09 11.54
C GLU A 145 1.69 16.06 10.57
N ILE A 146 2.05 14.90 11.09
CA ILE A 146 2.45 13.73 10.30
C ILE A 146 1.56 12.54 10.68
N ILE A 147 1.01 11.87 9.69
CA ILE A 147 0.27 10.62 9.82
C ILE A 147 1.17 9.51 9.31
N CYS A 148 1.54 8.57 10.16
CA CYS A 148 2.27 7.35 9.81
C CYS A 148 1.30 6.18 9.70
N VAL A 149 1.54 5.24 8.80
CA VAL A 149 0.66 4.09 8.58
C VAL A 149 0.98 2.90 9.51
N SER A 150 2.07 2.97 10.28
CA SER A 150 2.47 1.95 11.26
C SER A 150 3.36 2.54 12.35
N ALA A 151 3.46 1.85 13.49
CA ALA A 151 4.38 2.21 14.57
C ALA A 151 5.85 2.02 14.11
N TYR A 152 6.09 0.97 13.32
CA TYR A 152 7.39 0.76 12.67
C TYR A 152 7.84 1.98 11.87
N GLN A 153 6.96 2.53 11.03
CA GLN A 153 7.30 3.71 10.25
C GLN A 153 7.54 4.94 11.13
N ARG A 154 6.73 5.11 12.19
CA ARG A 154 6.89 6.19 13.16
C ARG A 154 8.23 6.13 13.89
N SER A 155 8.77 4.94 14.17
CA SER A 155 10.02 4.76 14.93
C SER A 155 11.24 5.39 14.26
N PHE A 156 11.20 5.64 12.94
CA PHE A 156 12.27 6.32 12.20
C PHE A 156 12.20 7.85 12.26
N LEU A 157 11.11 8.42 12.77
CA LEU A 157 10.98 9.86 12.87
C LEU A 157 11.58 10.35 14.18
N LYS A 158 12.43 11.36 14.09
CA LYS A 158 13.00 12.04 15.26
C LYS A 158 12.00 12.93 15.98
N ARG A 159 10.95 13.37 15.26
CA ARG A 159 9.89 14.22 15.78
C ARG A 159 8.92 13.40 16.62
N GLU A 160 8.65 13.82 17.84
CA GLU A 160 7.72 13.15 18.76
C GLU A 160 6.32 13.78 18.75
N LYS A 161 6.26 15.11 18.71
CA LYS A 161 4.99 15.85 18.76
C LYS A 161 4.33 15.95 17.40
N ASN A 162 2.99 15.90 17.39
CA ASN A 162 2.17 16.01 16.18
C ASN A 162 2.49 14.90 15.14
N VAL A 163 2.76 13.70 15.64
CA VAL A 163 2.94 12.50 14.84
C VAL A 163 1.90 11.47 15.30
N ASN A 164 1.03 11.09 14.38
CA ASN A 164 -0.08 10.20 14.63
C ASN A 164 0.14 8.88 13.88
N VAL A 165 -0.10 7.75 14.53
CA VAL A 165 -0.15 6.46 13.85
C VAL A 165 -1.60 6.15 13.53
N VAL A 166 -1.94 6.10 12.24
CA VAL A 166 -3.26 5.71 11.74
C VAL A 166 -3.04 4.60 10.72
N PRO A 167 -3.23 3.34 11.11
CA PRO A 167 -3.08 2.20 10.21
C PRO A 167 -4.02 2.32 8.99
N ASN A 168 -3.57 1.79 7.86
CA ASN A 168 -4.42 1.67 6.68
C ASN A 168 -5.56 0.66 6.95
N ALA A 169 -6.58 0.70 6.11
CA ALA A 169 -7.69 -0.23 6.10
C ALA A 169 -7.87 -0.85 4.71
N ALA A 170 -8.52 -1.99 4.63
CA ALA A 170 -9.04 -2.50 3.38
C ALA A 170 -10.30 -1.71 2.99
N PRO A 171 -10.55 -1.45 1.67
CA PRO A 171 -11.75 -0.74 1.23
C PRO A 171 -13.03 -1.47 1.66
N ALA A 172 -14.01 -0.76 2.22
CA ALA A 172 -15.26 -1.36 2.69
C ALA A 172 -16.00 -2.10 1.56
N ALA A 173 -16.01 -1.54 0.35
CA ALA A 173 -16.61 -2.18 -0.81
C ALA A 173 -15.87 -3.46 -1.26
N PHE A 174 -14.57 -3.59 -0.97
CA PHE A 174 -13.79 -4.80 -1.17
C PHE A 174 -14.16 -5.83 -0.10
N VAL A 175 -14.13 -5.45 1.18
CA VAL A 175 -14.44 -6.34 2.30
C VAL A 175 -15.85 -6.90 2.20
N ALA A 176 -16.84 -6.10 1.79
CA ALA A 176 -18.23 -6.54 1.63
C ALA A 176 -18.44 -7.64 0.57
N ARG A 177 -17.46 -7.90 -0.29
CA ARG A 177 -17.48 -8.93 -1.35
C ARG A 177 -16.66 -10.17 -0.99
N LEU A 178 -15.97 -10.14 0.12
CA LEU A 178 -15.25 -11.30 0.63
C LEU A 178 -16.23 -12.32 1.22
N CYS A 179 -15.91 -13.59 1.04
CA CYS A 179 -16.70 -14.73 1.52
C CYS A 179 -15.82 -15.64 2.39
N PRO A 180 -15.51 -15.24 3.64
CA PRO A 180 -14.68 -16.05 4.52
C PRO A 180 -15.31 -17.41 4.77
N ASN A 181 -14.63 -18.48 4.35
CA ASN A 181 -15.04 -19.85 4.57
C ASN A 181 -13.78 -20.71 4.82
N PRO A 182 -13.35 -20.86 6.09
CA PRO A 182 -12.11 -21.57 6.41
C PRO A 182 -12.11 -23.05 5.96
N GLU A 183 -13.25 -23.73 6.01
CA GLU A 183 -13.34 -25.14 5.61
C GLU A 183 -13.08 -25.30 4.12
N GLU A 184 -13.79 -24.54 3.31
CA GLU A 184 -13.63 -24.57 1.86
C GLU A 184 -12.24 -24.08 1.42
N ALA A 185 -11.71 -23.05 2.08
CA ALA A 185 -10.37 -22.54 1.83
C ALA A 185 -9.29 -23.59 2.14
N PHE A 186 -9.44 -24.34 3.23
CA PHE A 186 -8.53 -25.45 3.56
C PHE A 186 -8.51 -26.53 2.48
N GLU A 187 -9.66 -26.95 1.99
CA GLU A 187 -9.77 -27.99 0.96
C GLU A 187 -9.15 -27.60 -0.39
N ARG A 188 -9.17 -26.32 -0.72
CA ARG A 188 -8.64 -25.82 -2.00
C ARG A 188 -7.12 -25.90 -2.10
N LYS A 189 -6.39 -25.90 -0.98
CA LYS A 189 -4.93 -25.99 -0.89
C LYS A 189 -4.21 -25.04 -1.87
N ARG A 190 -4.65 -23.76 -1.87
CA ARG A 190 -4.20 -22.76 -2.83
C ARG A 190 -3.36 -21.68 -2.19
N VAL A 191 -2.12 -21.55 -2.67
CA VAL A 191 -1.15 -20.54 -2.24
C VAL A 191 -1.24 -19.35 -3.17
N LEU A 192 -1.49 -18.16 -2.63
CA LEU A 192 -1.64 -16.92 -3.41
C LEU A 192 -0.55 -15.93 -3.06
N MET A 193 -0.02 -15.22 -4.07
CA MET A 193 0.77 -14.02 -3.90
C MET A 193 0.32 -12.92 -4.86
N LEU A 194 0.16 -11.70 -4.34
CA LEU A 194 -0.04 -10.51 -5.14
C LEU A 194 1.21 -9.64 -5.07
N GLY A 195 1.79 -9.29 -6.22
CA GLY A 195 3.06 -8.58 -6.25
C GLY A 195 3.34 -7.83 -7.55
N SER A 196 4.61 -7.60 -7.79
CA SER A 196 5.14 -7.00 -9.02
C SER A 196 6.48 -7.66 -9.37
N LEU A 197 6.98 -7.45 -10.58
CA LEU A 197 8.25 -8.04 -11.06
C LEU A 197 9.51 -7.39 -10.45
N LYS A 198 9.37 -6.51 -9.46
CA LYS A 198 10.52 -5.97 -8.74
C LYS A 198 11.20 -7.09 -7.96
N ARG A 199 12.54 -7.22 -8.13
CA ARG A 199 13.32 -8.34 -7.55
C ARG A 199 13.04 -8.58 -6.06
N TYR A 200 12.91 -7.50 -5.30
CA TYR A 200 12.69 -7.57 -3.86
C TYR A 200 11.28 -8.05 -3.46
N LYS A 201 10.37 -8.27 -4.41
CA LYS A 201 9.00 -8.75 -4.12
C LYS A 201 8.92 -10.27 -3.97
N GLY A 202 10.01 -11.00 -4.23
CA GLY A 202 10.08 -12.44 -4.02
C GLY A 202 9.34 -13.27 -5.07
N THR A 203 9.16 -12.73 -6.29
CA THR A 203 8.49 -13.46 -7.38
C THR A 203 9.22 -14.74 -7.76
N LEU A 204 10.56 -14.73 -7.81
CA LEU A 204 11.34 -15.93 -8.15
C LEU A 204 11.26 -16.97 -7.03
N GLU A 205 11.30 -16.54 -5.80
CA GLU A 205 11.16 -17.37 -4.60
C GLU A 205 9.77 -18.00 -4.51
N PHE A 206 8.73 -17.29 -4.92
CA PHE A 206 7.37 -17.83 -5.02
C PHE A 206 7.27 -18.94 -6.09
N ILE A 207 7.94 -18.74 -7.24
CA ILE A 207 8.02 -19.76 -8.31
C ILE A 207 8.79 -20.98 -7.81
N GLU A 208 9.88 -20.79 -7.08
CA GLU A 208 10.65 -21.87 -6.47
C GLU A 208 9.82 -22.68 -5.47
N LEU A 209 9.03 -22.03 -4.62
CA LEU A 209 8.10 -22.72 -3.72
C LEU A 209 7.06 -23.54 -4.49
N ALA A 210 6.56 -23.04 -5.62
CA ALA A 210 5.64 -23.82 -6.48
C ALA A 210 6.32 -25.06 -7.08
N GLN A 211 7.59 -24.99 -7.44
CA GLN A 211 8.37 -26.15 -7.93
C GLN A 211 8.58 -27.19 -6.84
N ARG A 212 8.79 -26.78 -5.60
CA ARG A 212 9.01 -27.67 -4.45
C ARG A 212 7.72 -28.33 -3.95
N LEU A 213 6.60 -27.59 -3.97
CA LEU A 213 5.31 -27.96 -3.40
C LEU A 213 4.30 -28.34 -4.48
N THR A 214 4.58 -29.39 -5.23
CA THR A 214 3.79 -29.82 -6.41
C THR A 214 2.36 -30.27 -6.08
N ASN A 215 2.08 -30.62 -4.83
CA ASN A 215 0.75 -31.06 -4.36
C ASN A 215 -0.23 -29.91 -4.12
N TYR A 216 0.24 -28.65 -4.14
CA TYR A 216 -0.58 -27.47 -3.93
C TYR A 216 -0.69 -26.62 -5.19
N GLN A 217 -1.76 -25.86 -5.30
CA GLN A 217 -1.96 -24.94 -6.41
C GLN A 217 -1.42 -23.55 -6.06
N PHE A 218 -0.64 -22.95 -6.94
CA PHE A 218 -0.06 -21.63 -6.76
C PHE A 218 -0.70 -20.63 -7.72
N GLU A 219 -1.06 -19.46 -7.21
CA GLU A 219 -1.54 -18.32 -8.00
C GLU A 219 -0.71 -17.08 -7.76
N LEU A 220 -0.19 -16.51 -8.82
CA LEU A 220 0.60 -15.28 -8.80
C LEU A 220 -0.12 -14.19 -9.57
N VAL A 221 -0.54 -13.13 -8.89
CA VAL A 221 -1.19 -11.96 -9.51
C VAL A 221 -0.19 -10.82 -9.55
N LEU A 222 0.21 -10.42 -10.74
CA LEU A 222 1.23 -9.40 -10.96
C LEU A 222 0.61 -8.08 -11.42
N ASN A 223 0.98 -6.97 -10.78
CA ASN A 223 0.58 -5.63 -11.23
C ASN A 223 1.42 -5.20 -12.45
N GLU A 224 1.38 -6.02 -13.50
CA GLU A 224 2.17 -5.86 -14.73
C GLU A 224 1.34 -6.22 -15.96
N THR A 225 1.83 -5.83 -17.14
CA THR A 225 1.22 -6.23 -18.41
C THR A 225 1.66 -7.66 -18.80
N PRO A 226 0.91 -8.36 -19.68
CA PRO A 226 1.33 -9.67 -20.17
C PRO A 226 2.71 -9.66 -20.83
N GLU A 227 3.03 -8.58 -21.55
CA GLU A 227 4.31 -8.41 -22.27
C GLU A 227 5.48 -8.31 -21.29
N ASN A 228 5.32 -7.54 -20.20
CA ASN A 228 6.33 -7.41 -19.15
C ASN A 228 6.56 -8.74 -18.43
N ILE A 229 5.49 -9.50 -18.19
CA ILE A 229 5.57 -10.84 -17.60
C ILE A 229 6.34 -11.77 -18.53
N ALA A 230 5.99 -11.84 -19.82
CA ALA A 230 6.68 -12.67 -20.80
C ALA A 230 8.18 -12.31 -20.93
N ALA A 231 8.50 -11.01 -20.93
CA ALA A 231 9.87 -10.55 -20.95
C ALA A 231 10.66 -11.01 -19.71
N PHE A 232 10.07 -10.86 -18.53
CA PHE A 232 10.68 -11.30 -17.27
C PHE A 232 10.91 -12.82 -17.23
N TRP A 233 9.94 -13.61 -17.71
CA TRP A 233 10.08 -15.09 -17.81
C TRP A 233 11.25 -15.49 -18.72
N LYS A 234 11.35 -14.82 -19.88
CA LYS A 234 12.44 -15.05 -20.83
C LYS A 234 13.80 -14.66 -20.25
N GLU A 235 13.89 -13.47 -19.68
CA GLU A 235 15.12 -12.93 -19.08
C GLU A 235 15.68 -13.83 -17.96
N ASN A 236 14.79 -14.30 -17.08
CA ASN A 236 15.15 -15.16 -15.96
C ASN A 236 15.13 -16.67 -16.31
N ARG A 237 14.87 -17.05 -17.57
CA ARG A 237 14.81 -18.44 -18.03
C ARG A 237 13.88 -19.31 -17.20
N ILE A 238 12.72 -18.77 -16.82
CA ILE A 238 11.76 -19.45 -15.94
C ILE A 238 11.04 -20.55 -16.71
N CYS A 239 11.16 -21.80 -16.22
CA CYS A 239 10.27 -22.89 -16.58
C CYS A 239 9.08 -22.86 -15.62
N GLN A 240 7.89 -22.48 -16.12
CA GLN A 240 6.71 -22.34 -15.27
C GLN A 240 6.26 -23.71 -14.76
N PRO A 241 6.12 -23.89 -13.44
CA PRO A 241 5.60 -25.13 -12.87
C PRO A 241 4.15 -25.37 -13.32
N THR A 242 3.75 -26.64 -13.47
CA THR A 242 2.40 -27.01 -13.91
C THR A 242 1.31 -26.64 -12.92
N ASN A 243 1.66 -26.51 -11.65
CA ASN A 243 0.78 -26.12 -10.56
C ASN A 243 0.77 -24.59 -10.30
N LEU A 244 1.46 -23.78 -11.13
CA LEU A 244 1.48 -22.33 -11.02
C LEU A 244 0.65 -21.67 -12.11
N THR A 245 -0.33 -20.86 -11.72
CA THR A 245 -1.07 -19.96 -12.63
C THR A 245 -0.62 -18.52 -12.39
N VAL A 246 -0.27 -17.81 -13.47
CA VAL A 246 0.18 -16.42 -13.43
C VAL A 246 -0.86 -15.54 -14.11
N HIS A 247 -1.23 -14.47 -13.40
CA HIS A 247 -2.21 -13.50 -13.87
C HIS A 247 -1.56 -12.13 -14.02
N PRO A 248 -1.75 -11.44 -15.16
CA PRO A 248 -1.38 -10.03 -15.28
C PRO A 248 -2.26 -9.17 -14.39
N ARG A 249 -2.06 -7.85 -14.42
CA ARG A 249 -2.84 -6.89 -13.65
C ARG A 249 -4.34 -7.18 -13.71
N GLN A 250 -4.94 -7.29 -12.53
CA GLN A 250 -6.36 -7.51 -12.34
C GLN A 250 -7.02 -6.26 -11.76
N ASN A 251 -8.16 -5.87 -12.29
CA ASN A 251 -8.98 -4.79 -11.73
C ASN A 251 -9.76 -5.25 -10.51
N ASP A 252 -10.09 -6.52 -10.44
CA ASP A 252 -10.79 -7.14 -9.33
C ASP A 252 -9.98 -8.30 -8.77
N VAL A 253 -9.52 -8.14 -7.54
CA VAL A 253 -8.71 -9.17 -6.84
C VAL A 253 -9.50 -9.96 -5.80
N VAL A 254 -10.78 -9.61 -5.55
CA VAL A 254 -11.64 -10.32 -4.59
C VAL A 254 -11.75 -11.83 -4.89
N PRO A 255 -11.95 -12.27 -6.14
CA PRO A 255 -12.05 -13.71 -6.43
C PRO A 255 -10.78 -14.51 -6.07
N PHE A 256 -9.60 -13.87 -6.09
CA PHE A 256 -8.34 -14.51 -5.72
C PHE A 256 -8.26 -14.74 -4.21
N TYR A 257 -8.61 -13.75 -3.41
CA TYR A 257 -8.64 -13.90 -1.95
C TYR A 257 -9.72 -14.91 -1.51
N ASN A 258 -10.91 -14.87 -2.12
CA ASN A 258 -12.01 -15.80 -1.79
C ASN A 258 -11.67 -17.27 -2.05
N ARG A 259 -10.69 -17.59 -2.91
CA ARG A 259 -10.28 -18.96 -3.19
C ARG A 259 -8.89 -19.32 -2.64
N ALA A 260 -8.20 -18.39 -1.99
CA ALA A 260 -6.90 -18.64 -1.39
C ALA A 260 -7.03 -19.46 -0.10
N SER A 261 -6.02 -20.30 0.17
CA SER A 261 -5.83 -20.99 1.44
C SER A 261 -4.75 -20.34 2.27
N VAL A 262 -3.71 -19.78 1.67
CA VAL A 262 -2.67 -18.99 2.33
C VAL A 262 -2.18 -17.90 1.39
N VAL A 263 -1.86 -16.73 1.94
CA VAL A 263 -1.29 -15.62 1.17
C VAL A 263 0.12 -15.35 1.63
N LEU A 264 1.04 -15.26 0.67
CA LEU A 264 2.44 -14.95 0.94
C LEU A 264 2.75 -13.49 0.59
N ASN A 265 3.54 -12.84 1.43
CA ASN A 265 4.29 -11.64 1.08
C ASN A 265 5.78 -11.94 1.26
N LEU A 266 6.48 -12.12 0.17
CA LEU A 266 7.89 -12.51 0.14
C LEU A 266 8.83 -11.31 -0.08
N THR A 267 8.42 -10.13 0.35
CA THR A 267 9.27 -8.93 0.23
C THR A 267 10.58 -9.12 1.00
N ASP A 268 11.70 -9.05 0.29
CA ASP A 268 13.04 -9.14 0.88
C ASP A 268 13.34 -7.92 1.76
N LYS A 269 13.39 -8.13 3.07
CA LYS A 269 13.63 -7.08 4.07
C LYS A 269 14.97 -6.37 3.91
N ASN A 270 15.96 -7.00 3.26
CA ASN A 270 17.29 -6.43 3.03
C ASN A 270 17.29 -5.44 1.85
N GLN A 271 16.30 -5.52 0.95
CA GLN A 271 16.21 -4.66 -0.23
C GLN A 271 15.06 -3.64 -0.11
N ALA A 272 13.95 -4.03 0.51
CA ALA A 272 12.79 -3.17 0.71
C ALA A 272 12.01 -3.58 1.97
N ILE A 273 11.36 -2.63 2.60
CA ILE A 273 10.55 -2.90 3.78
C ILE A 273 9.13 -2.43 3.55
N GLU A 274 8.17 -3.31 3.80
CA GLU A 274 6.75 -3.01 3.74
C GLU A 274 6.35 -2.11 4.90
N THR A 275 5.81 -0.94 4.59
CA THR A 275 5.42 0.04 5.62
C THR A 275 4.11 -0.30 6.31
N PHE A 276 3.27 -1.15 5.69
CA PHE A 276 2.01 -1.62 6.29
C PHE A 276 1.61 -3.02 5.85
N GLY A 277 1.55 -3.34 4.52
CA GLY A 277 1.15 -4.65 4.03
C GLY A 277 -0.35 -4.79 3.74
N LEU A 278 -0.89 -3.95 2.84
CA LEU A 278 -2.31 -4.01 2.46
C LEU A 278 -2.74 -5.40 1.95
N THR A 279 -1.90 -6.09 1.17
CA THR A 279 -2.22 -7.43 0.66
C THR A 279 -2.40 -8.47 1.76
N ALA A 280 -1.62 -8.37 2.84
CA ALA A 280 -1.79 -9.22 4.01
C ALA A 280 -3.10 -8.89 4.75
N LEU A 281 -3.43 -7.62 4.95
CA LEU A 281 -4.70 -7.21 5.55
C LEU A 281 -5.91 -7.63 4.70
N GLU A 282 -5.82 -7.52 3.37
CA GLU A 282 -6.85 -7.97 2.43
C GLU A 282 -7.09 -9.49 2.56
N ALA A 283 -6.01 -10.29 2.65
CA ALA A 283 -6.07 -11.74 2.89
C ALA A 283 -6.73 -12.07 4.24
N MET A 284 -6.29 -11.41 5.31
CA MET A 284 -6.83 -11.62 6.65
C MET A 284 -8.32 -11.23 6.71
N SER A 285 -8.73 -10.20 5.97
CA SER A 285 -10.15 -9.82 5.85
C SER A 285 -10.99 -10.90 5.16
N ALA A 286 -10.37 -11.75 4.33
CA ALA A 286 -11.00 -12.93 3.71
C ALA A 286 -10.92 -14.19 4.62
N GLY A 287 -10.41 -14.07 5.86
CA GLY A 287 -10.18 -15.20 6.73
C GLY A 287 -9.05 -16.12 6.24
N VAL A 288 -8.06 -15.57 5.54
CA VAL A 288 -6.93 -16.34 5.01
C VAL A 288 -5.67 -16.04 5.79
N PRO A 289 -5.02 -17.07 6.39
CA PRO A 289 -3.74 -16.90 7.08
C PRO A 289 -2.65 -16.41 6.14
N VAL A 290 -1.68 -15.69 6.70
CA VAL A 290 -0.60 -15.07 5.91
C VAL A 290 0.79 -15.50 6.38
N ILE A 291 1.75 -15.52 5.45
CA ILE A 291 3.19 -15.62 5.78
C ILE A 291 3.85 -14.36 5.24
N VAL A 292 4.50 -13.60 6.13
CA VAL A 292 5.02 -12.25 5.84
C VAL A 292 6.45 -12.08 6.36
N PRO A 293 7.21 -11.07 5.89
CA PRO A 293 8.53 -10.76 6.44
C PRO A 293 8.51 -10.44 7.94
N THR A 294 9.63 -10.69 8.62
CA THR A 294 9.79 -10.45 10.07
C THR A 294 9.89 -8.97 10.45
N VAL A 295 10.09 -8.07 9.48
CA VAL A 295 10.34 -6.64 9.71
C VAL A 295 9.42 -5.78 8.84
N GLY A 296 9.02 -4.64 9.39
CA GLY A 296 8.17 -3.65 8.72
C GLY A 296 6.82 -3.48 9.40
N GLY A 297 6.01 -2.55 8.90
CA GLY A 297 4.65 -2.38 9.36
C GLY A 297 3.76 -3.60 9.06
N ILE A 298 4.13 -4.41 8.07
CA ILE A 298 3.46 -5.69 7.79
C ILE A 298 3.65 -6.70 8.93
N ALA A 299 4.80 -6.70 9.61
CA ALA A 299 5.06 -7.56 10.75
C ALA A 299 4.24 -7.19 11.99
N GLU A 300 3.76 -5.93 12.09
CA GLU A 300 2.92 -5.47 13.19
C GLU A 300 1.50 -6.05 13.15
N ILE A 301 1.03 -6.44 11.97
CA ILE A 301 -0.32 -6.99 11.81
C ILE A 301 -0.36 -8.52 11.88
N VAL A 302 0.78 -9.17 12.04
CA VAL A 302 0.87 -10.64 12.11
C VAL A 302 1.42 -11.06 13.49
N GLU A 303 0.72 -12.00 14.10
CA GLU A 303 1.14 -12.70 15.32
C GLU A 303 1.31 -14.18 14.99
N ASP A 304 2.54 -14.69 15.25
CA ASP A 304 2.91 -16.07 14.92
C ASP A 304 2.01 -17.09 15.61
N GLY A 305 1.43 -18.00 14.83
CA GLY A 305 0.54 -19.03 15.33
C GLY A 305 -0.87 -18.57 15.74
N VAL A 306 -1.21 -17.29 15.50
CA VAL A 306 -2.53 -16.71 15.80
C VAL A 306 -3.27 -16.37 14.52
N ASN A 307 -2.63 -15.64 13.59
CA ASN A 307 -3.25 -15.19 12.34
C ASN A 307 -2.35 -15.38 11.11
N GLY A 308 -1.19 -16.02 11.30
CA GLY A 308 -0.21 -16.28 10.27
C GLY A 308 1.18 -16.55 10.84
N TYR A 309 2.19 -16.32 10.02
CA TYR A 309 3.60 -16.46 10.43
C TYR A 309 4.45 -15.32 9.88
N LYS A 310 5.52 -15.00 10.64
CA LYS A 310 6.57 -14.07 10.22
C LYS A 310 7.80 -14.87 9.85
N THR A 311 8.13 -14.90 8.55
CA THR A 311 9.31 -15.62 8.05
C THR A 311 9.86 -14.87 6.85
N ASP A 312 11.17 -14.67 6.85
CA ASP A 312 11.85 -13.93 5.79
C ASP A 312 12.07 -14.81 4.55
N VAL A 313 12.06 -14.19 3.40
CA VAL A 313 12.23 -14.87 2.11
C VAL A 313 13.54 -15.66 1.99
N GLN A 314 14.56 -15.33 2.79
CA GLN A 314 15.82 -16.09 2.87
C GLN A 314 15.65 -17.46 3.54
N GLU A 315 14.55 -17.69 4.25
CA GLU A 315 14.25 -18.94 4.96
C GLU A 315 13.20 -19.78 4.20
N LEU A 316 13.40 -20.03 2.89
CA LEU A 316 12.42 -20.72 2.04
C LEU A 316 12.05 -22.11 2.58
N ASP A 317 12.97 -22.87 3.15
CA ASP A 317 12.70 -24.19 3.75
C ASP A 317 11.74 -24.08 4.94
N LYS A 318 11.79 -22.99 5.68
CA LYS A 318 10.84 -22.75 6.78
C LYS A 318 9.49 -22.32 6.24
N ILE A 319 9.44 -21.47 5.21
CA ILE A 319 8.19 -21.09 4.53
C ILE A 319 7.50 -22.31 3.94
N GLU A 320 8.26 -23.19 3.27
CA GLU A 320 7.77 -24.45 2.72
C GLU A 320 7.11 -25.32 3.80
N LYS A 321 7.79 -25.52 4.94
CA LYS A 321 7.24 -26.27 6.08
C LYS A 321 5.99 -25.62 6.65
N GLN A 322 5.96 -24.29 6.78
CA GLN A 322 4.79 -23.56 7.28
C GLN A 322 3.59 -23.70 6.35
N ILE A 323 3.79 -23.64 5.03
CA ILE A 323 2.74 -23.90 4.04
C ILE A 323 2.21 -25.32 4.21
N GLY A 324 3.10 -26.33 4.31
CA GLY A 324 2.73 -27.72 4.51
C GLY A 324 1.91 -27.92 5.78
N VAL A 325 2.39 -27.42 6.92
CA VAL A 325 1.70 -27.51 8.21
C VAL A 325 0.32 -26.86 8.16
N LEU A 326 0.19 -25.68 7.56
CA LEU A 326 -1.10 -24.98 7.40
C LEU A 326 -2.08 -25.78 6.53
N LEU A 327 -1.63 -26.32 5.42
CA LEU A 327 -2.49 -26.96 4.43
C LEU A 327 -2.76 -28.45 4.71
N GLU A 328 -2.10 -29.04 5.71
CA GLU A 328 -2.33 -30.45 6.12
C GLU A 328 -2.98 -30.58 7.50
N ASN A 329 -2.98 -29.51 8.32
CA ASN A 329 -3.59 -29.52 9.66
C ASN A 329 -4.84 -28.63 9.68
N ARG A 330 -6.03 -29.26 9.54
CA ARG A 330 -7.33 -28.56 9.51
C ARG A 330 -7.61 -27.75 10.77
N GLU A 331 -7.32 -28.28 11.95
CA GLU A 331 -7.60 -27.61 13.22
C GLU A 331 -6.77 -26.33 13.35
N LEU A 332 -5.46 -26.43 13.11
CA LEU A 332 -4.56 -25.27 13.11
C LEU A 332 -4.95 -24.25 12.04
N TYR A 333 -5.29 -24.71 10.83
CA TYR A 333 -5.74 -23.85 9.76
C TYR A 333 -6.97 -23.03 10.16
N THR A 334 -8.00 -23.70 10.68
CA THR A 334 -9.25 -23.06 11.10
C THR A 334 -9.00 -22.03 12.23
N GLN A 335 -8.14 -22.37 13.17
CA GLN A 335 -7.73 -21.44 14.25
C GLN A 335 -7.05 -20.19 13.68
N LEU A 336 -6.07 -20.34 12.78
CA LEU A 336 -5.36 -19.19 12.23
C LEU A 336 -6.25 -18.37 11.28
N ALA A 337 -7.12 -19.01 10.53
CA ALA A 337 -8.08 -18.36 9.65
C ALA A 337 -9.07 -17.48 10.45
N GLN A 338 -9.59 -18.01 11.56
CA GLN A 338 -10.44 -17.25 12.47
C GLN A 338 -9.67 -16.08 13.09
N GLY A 339 -8.45 -16.31 13.60
CA GLY A 339 -7.61 -15.25 14.15
C GLY A 339 -7.28 -14.16 13.13
N ALA A 340 -7.02 -14.53 11.88
CA ALA A 340 -6.81 -13.59 10.78
C ALA A 340 -8.05 -12.72 10.53
N TYR A 341 -9.21 -13.34 10.43
CA TYR A 341 -10.47 -12.63 10.22
C TYR A 341 -10.79 -11.66 11.37
N GLU A 342 -10.70 -12.13 12.62
CA GLU A 342 -10.98 -11.30 13.80
C GLU A 342 -10.02 -10.12 13.91
N PHE A 343 -8.74 -10.35 13.68
CA PHE A 343 -7.74 -9.28 13.71
C PHE A 343 -8.02 -8.21 12.63
N ALA A 344 -8.39 -8.62 11.42
CA ALA A 344 -8.67 -7.69 10.32
C ALA A 344 -9.85 -6.74 10.62
N GLN A 345 -10.81 -7.12 11.47
CA GLN A 345 -11.95 -6.27 11.87
C GLN A 345 -11.53 -4.98 12.60
N HIS A 346 -10.32 -4.94 13.15
CA HIS A 346 -9.77 -3.74 13.77
C HIS A 346 -9.42 -2.64 12.76
N PHE A 347 -9.25 -2.99 11.47
CA PHE A 347 -8.82 -2.10 10.39
C PHE A 347 -9.99 -1.68 9.49
N ASN A 348 -10.84 -0.82 10.02
CA ASN A 348 -12.06 -0.36 9.37
C ASN A 348 -11.85 0.95 8.62
N GLU A 349 -12.27 1.02 7.33
CA GLU A 349 -12.13 2.20 6.47
C GLU A 349 -12.79 3.44 7.06
N THR A 350 -14.00 3.30 7.61
CA THR A 350 -14.73 4.43 8.22
C THR A 350 -13.96 5.00 9.41
N LYS A 351 -13.49 4.13 10.33
CA LYS A 351 -12.70 4.55 11.49
C LYS A 351 -11.38 5.21 11.08
N MET A 352 -10.69 4.67 10.08
CA MET A 352 -9.47 5.26 9.52
C MET A 352 -9.75 6.65 8.96
N THR A 353 -10.75 6.78 8.09
CA THR A 353 -11.13 8.04 7.44
C THR A 353 -11.58 9.09 8.46
N GLU A 354 -12.32 8.71 9.49
CA GLU A 354 -12.73 9.61 10.56
C GLU A 354 -11.57 10.13 11.40
N ARG A 355 -10.62 9.23 11.73
CA ARG A 355 -9.44 9.61 12.49
C ARG A 355 -8.54 10.56 11.69
N ILE A 356 -8.31 10.27 10.41
CA ILE A 356 -7.58 11.16 9.49
C ILE A 356 -8.33 12.47 9.31
N GLY A 357 -9.64 12.43 9.13
CA GLY A 357 -10.50 13.62 9.03
C GLY A 357 -10.40 14.53 10.24
N LYS A 358 -10.41 14.00 11.46
CA LYS A 358 -10.19 14.77 12.69
C LYS A 358 -8.83 15.47 12.68
N ILE A 359 -7.76 14.77 12.28
CA ILE A 359 -6.42 15.35 12.17
C ILE A 359 -6.39 16.46 11.12
N LEU A 360 -7.03 16.29 9.98
CA LEU A 360 -7.06 17.27 8.89
C LEU A 360 -7.89 18.51 9.23
N MET A 361 -8.87 18.38 10.12
CA MET A 361 -9.80 19.46 10.49
C MET A 361 -9.44 20.18 11.80
N ALA A 362 -8.56 19.63 12.61
CA ALA A 362 -8.04 20.28 13.81
C ALA A 362 -7.26 21.55 13.46
#